data_fc9cfadc998eb16107682df456284142
#
_entry.id   fc9cfadc998eb16107682df456284142
#
_cell.length_a   1.000
_cell.length_b   1.000
_cell.length_c   1.000
_cell.angle_alpha   90.00
_cell.angle_beta   90.00
_cell.angle_gamma   90.00
#
_symmetry.space_group_name_H-M   'P 1'
#
loop_
_entity.id
_entity.type
_entity.pdbx_description
1 polymer ?
#
loop_
_entity_poly.entity_id
_entity_poly.type
_entity_poly.pdbx_seq_one_letter_code
_entity_poly.pdbx_strand_id
1 'polypeptide(L)'
;MTAEPFPLHDPPPNPLGGKTLIVDKETAGCFRLPSEAIAEAEDHDQIVIRPGIYEDRVVITDRPIYLMGAGRDQVTIFYRKSGPCYLQRVSGGHISGMTFRYVGSDQHSALNILDSVCTVSACRLTEGILSGVVLYGPKCRPTLRDNEVCRNRESGIFAFAGAQPYLRNNHCFENHHFGIAARDAGTRPDLIDNLCRANMLSGILLFHQAQALILNNVCRQNAHWGVVLTPDSQPVPKPEELPQSNTLQENPHGPLTITEEPLGEIGR
;
A
#
# COMPACT_ATOMS: atom_id res chain seq x y z
N MET A 1 -8.58 17.60 5.58
CA MET A 1 -9.63 17.41 6.61
C MET A 1 -9.18 16.22 7.45
N THR A 2 -8.77 16.47 8.68
CA THR A 2 -8.47 15.42 9.65
C THR A 2 -9.81 14.79 10.04
N ALA A 3 -9.99 13.50 9.73
CA ALA A 3 -11.16 12.77 10.23
C ALA A 3 -11.15 12.87 11.75
N GLU A 4 -12.26 13.33 12.33
CA GLU A 4 -12.42 13.32 13.79
C GLU A 4 -12.30 11.86 14.30
N PRO A 5 -11.63 11.63 15.43
CA PRO A 5 -11.56 10.30 16.02
C PRO A 5 -12.96 9.82 16.39
N PHE A 6 -13.26 8.56 16.08
CA PHE A 6 -14.56 7.96 16.44
C PHE A 6 -14.84 8.13 17.94
N PRO A 7 -16.06 8.58 18.30
CA PRO A 7 -16.44 8.63 19.71
C PRO A 7 -16.32 7.23 20.34
N LEU A 8 -15.81 7.18 21.56
CA LEU A 8 -15.47 5.95 22.30
C LEU A 8 -16.64 4.96 22.50
N HIS A 9 -17.87 5.36 22.19
CA HIS A 9 -19.05 4.61 22.60
C HIS A 9 -19.85 3.94 21.46
N ASP A 10 -19.87 4.52 20.25
CA ASP A 10 -20.62 3.93 19.14
C ASP A 10 -19.76 3.79 17.88
N PRO A 11 -19.52 2.57 17.36
CA PRO A 11 -18.90 2.39 16.08
C PRO A 11 -19.79 2.96 14.96
N PRO A 12 -19.22 3.45 13.85
CA PRO A 12 -20.03 3.88 12.72
C PRO A 12 -20.86 2.69 12.22
N PRO A 13 -22.11 2.95 11.77
CA PRO A 13 -22.97 1.89 11.26
C PRO A 13 -22.31 1.19 10.08
N ASN A 14 -22.42 -0.13 10.02
CA ASN A 14 -21.92 -0.91 8.90
C ASN A 14 -22.71 -0.54 7.63
N PRO A 15 -22.08 0.02 6.59
CA PRO A 15 -22.78 0.52 5.40
C PRO A 15 -23.45 -0.59 4.58
N LEU A 16 -23.08 -1.86 4.80
CA LEU A 16 -23.63 -3.02 4.08
C LEU A 16 -24.56 -3.91 4.91
N GLY A 17 -24.85 -3.50 6.15
CA GLY A 17 -25.82 -4.20 7.01
C GLY A 17 -25.33 -5.48 7.67
N GLY A 18 -24.02 -5.84 7.54
CA GLY A 18 -23.41 -6.92 8.31
C GLY A 18 -23.25 -6.57 9.80
N LYS A 19 -22.83 -7.54 10.60
CA LYS A 19 -22.57 -7.34 12.04
C LYS A 19 -21.39 -6.40 12.25
N THR A 20 -21.34 -5.75 13.41
CA THR A 20 -20.17 -5.01 13.86
C THR A 20 -19.49 -5.77 15.00
N LEU A 21 -18.24 -6.15 14.81
CA LEU A 21 -17.37 -6.80 15.77
C LEU A 21 -16.36 -5.77 16.30
N ILE A 22 -16.15 -5.75 17.60
CA ILE A 22 -15.27 -4.75 18.24
C ILE A 22 -14.02 -5.44 18.77
N VAL A 23 -12.85 -4.90 18.40
CA VAL A 23 -11.55 -5.27 18.96
C VAL A 23 -11.12 -4.19 19.95
N ASP A 24 -10.98 -4.58 21.20
CA ASP A 24 -10.55 -3.71 22.29
C ASP A 24 -9.86 -4.53 23.39
N LYS A 25 -8.64 -4.18 23.73
CA LYS A 25 -7.88 -4.90 24.77
C LYS A 25 -8.39 -4.70 26.19
N GLU A 26 -9.03 -3.57 26.43
CA GLU A 26 -9.41 -3.13 27.76
C GLU A 26 -10.87 -3.48 28.11
N THR A 27 -11.75 -3.50 27.12
CA THR A 27 -13.19 -3.69 27.33
C THR A 27 -13.55 -5.18 27.38
N ALA A 28 -14.23 -5.58 28.45
CA ALA A 28 -14.76 -6.94 28.59
C ALA A 28 -15.83 -7.23 27.52
N GLY A 29 -15.82 -8.43 26.96
CA GLY A 29 -16.76 -8.85 25.91
C GLY A 29 -16.35 -8.44 24.49
N CYS A 30 -15.27 -7.68 24.31
CA CYS A 30 -14.68 -7.40 23.00
C CYS A 30 -13.61 -8.45 22.67
N PHE A 31 -13.30 -8.59 21.37
CA PHE A 31 -12.16 -9.37 20.91
C PHE A 31 -10.85 -8.68 21.34
N ARG A 32 -9.86 -9.47 21.71
CA ARG A 32 -8.55 -8.95 22.14
C ARG A 32 -7.62 -8.69 20.97
N LEU A 33 -7.76 -9.44 19.89
CA LEU A 33 -6.94 -9.38 18.70
C LEU A 33 -7.81 -9.24 17.42
N PRO A 34 -7.35 -8.50 16.41
CA PRO A 34 -8.00 -8.44 15.09
C PRO A 34 -8.24 -9.81 14.47
N SER A 35 -7.27 -10.73 14.57
CA SER A 35 -7.39 -12.10 14.01
C SER A 35 -8.53 -12.90 14.64
N GLU A 36 -8.84 -12.72 15.93
CA GLU A 36 -9.97 -13.35 16.60
C GLU A 36 -11.30 -12.88 16.00
N ALA A 37 -11.45 -11.56 15.84
CA ALA A 37 -12.64 -10.97 15.22
C ALA A 37 -12.78 -11.41 13.74
N ILE A 38 -11.67 -11.49 12.99
CA ILE A 38 -11.67 -11.95 11.60
C ILE A 38 -12.12 -13.43 11.51
N ALA A 39 -11.75 -14.27 12.46
CA ALA A 39 -12.16 -15.66 12.49
C ALA A 39 -13.68 -15.82 12.64
N GLU A 40 -14.32 -14.96 13.42
CA GLU A 40 -15.76 -14.97 13.69
C GLU A 40 -16.59 -14.15 12.68
N ALA A 41 -15.92 -13.31 11.86
CA ALA A 41 -16.60 -12.46 10.90
C ALA A 41 -17.18 -13.28 9.74
N GLU A 42 -18.32 -12.85 9.23
CA GLU A 42 -18.96 -13.31 8.00
C GLU A 42 -18.75 -12.28 6.88
N ASP A 43 -19.20 -12.59 5.66
CA ASP A 43 -19.12 -11.67 4.52
C ASP A 43 -19.84 -10.36 4.85
N HIS A 44 -19.19 -9.25 4.49
CA HIS A 44 -19.66 -7.89 4.73
C HIS A 44 -19.74 -7.43 6.19
N ASP A 45 -19.23 -8.21 7.14
CA ASP A 45 -19.11 -7.75 8.52
C ASP A 45 -18.09 -6.64 8.65
N GLN A 46 -18.32 -5.77 9.63
CA GLN A 46 -17.44 -4.68 10.01
C GLN A 46 -16.69 -5.04 11.29
N ILE A 47 -15.37 -4.92 11.28
CA ILE A 47 -14.51 -5.05 12.45
C ILE A 47 -13.96 -3.68 12.78
N VAL A 48 -14.29 -3.16 13.95
CA VAL A 48 -13.81 -1.87 14.45
C VAL A 48 -12.72 -2.11 15.48
N ILE A 49 -11.52 -1.59 15.21
CA ILE A 49 -10.35 -1.72 16.08
C ILE A 49 -10.15 -0.43 16.86
N ARG A 50 -10.28 -0.52 18.17
CA ARG A 50 -10.05 0.58 19.11
C ARG A 50 -8.57 0.97 19.17
N PRO A 51 -8.26 2.19 19.66
CA PRO A 51 -6.88 2.62 19.84
C PRO A 51 -6.04 1.58 20.61
N GLY A 52 -4.84 1.28 20.13
CA GLY A 52 -3.96 0.33 20.77
C GLY A 52 -2.87 -0.20 19.85
N ILE A 53 -1.94 -0.93 20.46
CA ILE A 53 -0.85 -1.63 19.77
C ILE A 53 -1.12 -3.13 19.87
N TYR A 54 -1.30 -3.77 18.73
CA TYR A 54 -1.68 -5.18 18.62
C TYR A 54 -0.54 -5.99 17.99
N GLU A 55 0.02 -6.95 18.74
CA GLU A 55 0.93 -7.95 18.14
C GLU A 55 0.06 -9.05 17.53
N ASP A 56 -0.22 -8.91 16.23
CA ASP A 56 -1.17 -9.79 15.56
C ASP A 56 -0.92 -9.83 14.05
N ARG A 57 -1.47 -10.85 13.42
CA ARG A 57 -1.42 -11.06 11.97
C ARG A 57 -2.82 -11.05 11.37
N VAL A 58 -3.11 -10.06 10.56
CA VAL A 58 -4.35 -9.95 9.79
C VAL A 58 -4.23 -10.79 8.53
N VAL A 59 -5.07 -11.80 8.38
CA VAL A 59 -5.18 -12.62 7.17
C VAL A 59 -6.65 -12.66 6.74
N ILE A 60 -6.96 -12.10 5.58
CA ILE A 60 -8.30 -12.12 5.01
C ILE A 60 -8.23 -12.86 3.67
N THR A 61 -8.98 -13.94 3.56
CA THR A 61 -9.00 -14.81 2.38
C THR A 61 -10.44 -15.06 1.94
N ASP A 62 -10.69 -14.88 0.62
CA ASP A 62 -11.96 -15.18 -0.05
C ASP A 62 -13.20 -14.42 0.45
N ARG A 63 -13.08 -13.53 1.42
CA ARG A 63 -14.20 -12.82 2.08
C ARG A 63 -14.08 -11.31 2.02
N PRO A 64 -15.15 -10.56 1.70
CA PRO A 64 -15.21 -9.10 1.77
C PRO A 64 -15.50 -8.65 3.21
N ILE A 65 -14.47 -8.25 3.96
CA ILE A 65 -14.57 -7.75 5.34
C ILE A 65 -14.22 -6.26 5.37
N TYR A 66 -14.87 -5.51 6.27
CA TYR A 66 -14.57 -4.12 6.57
C TYR A 66 -13.75 -4.04 7.87
N LEU A 67 -12.47 -3.69 7.76
CA LEU A 67 -11.56 -3.57 8.90
C LEU A 67 -11.22 -2.09 9.11
N MET A 68 -11.71 -1.49 10.18
CA MET A 68 -11.62 -0.07 10.45
C MET A 68 -10.92 0.22 11.77
N GLY A 69 -9.75 0.84 11.70
CA GLY A 69 -9.04 1.37 12.86
C GLY A 69 -9.45 2.80 13.20
N ALA A 70 -9.26 3.21 14.41
CA ALA A 70 -9.58 4.56 14.90
C ALA A 70 -8.68 5.67 14.30
N GLY A 71 -7.63 5.30 13.57
CA GLY A 71 -6.70 6.19 12.90
C GLY A 71 -5.30 5.57 12.84
N ARG A 72 -4.54 5.88 11.79
CA ARG A 72 -3.18 5.32 11.60
C ARG A 72 -2.19 5.66 12.71
N ASP A 73 -2.43 6.73 13.47
CA ASP A 73 -1.60 7.12 14.60
C ASP A 73 -2.10 6.54 15.93
N GLN A 74 -3.29 5.96 15.95
CA GLN A 74 -3.94 5.42 17.14
C GLN A 74 -3.96 3.89 17.16
N VAL A 75 -4.00 3.23 16.00
CA VAL A 75 -4.03 1.76 15.89
C VAL A 75 -2.77 1.29 15.18
N THR A 76 -1.99 0.45 15.85
CA THR A 76 -0.83 -0.21 15.24
C THR A 76 -0.99 -1.72 15.35
N ILE A 77 -0.99 -2.40 14.20
CA ILE A 77 -0.88 -3.86 14.12
C ILE A 77 0.53 -4.18 13.67
N PHE A 78 1.25 -4.95 14.46
CA PHE A 78 2.60 -5.38 14.11
C PHE A 78 2.76 -6.89 14.26
N TYR A 79 3.67 -7.47 13.49
CA TYR A 79 4.00 -8.87 13.61
C TYR A 79 5.49 -9.13 13.36
N ARG A 80 6.05 -10.20 13.99
CA ARG A 80 7.49 -10.48 13.98
C ARG A 80 7.89 -11.63 13.07
N LYS A 81 7.01 -12.62 12.92
CA LYS A 81 7.35 -13.88 12.23
C LYS A 81 7.02 -13.85 10.74
N SER A 82 6.19 -12.93 10.31
CA SER A 82 5.82 -12.72 8.90
C SER A 82 5.24 -11.32 8.71
N GLY A 83 4.88 -10.93 7.49
CA GLY A 83 4.15 -9.66 7.28
C GLY A 83 2.87 -9.60 8.10
N PRO A 84 2.52 -8.44 8.65
CA PRO A 84 1.36 -8.28 9.52
C PRO A 84 0.02 -8.33 8.79
N CYS A 85 -0.02 -8.12 7.47
CA CYS A 85 -1.28 -8.11 6.72
C CYS A 85 -1.18 -8.84 5.38
N TYR A 86 -2.13 -9.76 5.15
CA TYR A 86 -2.29 -10.53 3.91
C TYR A 86 -3.74 -10.53 3.45
N LEU A 87 -3.97 -10.14 2.19
CA LEU A 87 -5.26 -10.20 1.53
C LEU A 87 -5.15 -11.11 0.33
N GLN A 88 -5.95 -12.16 0.28
CA GLN A 88 -5.86 -13.15 -0.77
C GLN A 88 -7.24 -13.49 -1.33
N ARG A 89 -7.41 -13.32 -2.64
CA ARG A 89 -8.67 -13.59 -3.37
C ARG A 89 -9.90 -12.89 -2.77
N VAL A 90 -9.69 -11.73 -2.17
CA VAL A 90 -10.77 -10.93 -1.58
C VAL A 90 -11.56 -10.25 -2.71
N SER A 91 -12.87 -10.37 -2.70
CA SER A 91 -13.77 -9.84 -3.74
C SER A 91 -14.50 -8.56 -3.33
N GLY A 92 -13.91 -7.75 -2.48
CA GLY A 92 -14.47 -6.52 -1.92
C GLY A 92 -13.85 -6.19 -0.58
N GLY A 93 -14.55 -5.41 0.24
CA GLY A 93 -14.07 -5.03 1.57
C GLY A 93 -13.19 -3.79 1.58
N HIS A 94 -12.91 -3.31 2.78
CA HIS A 94 -12.18 -2.08 3.01
C HIS A 94 -11.33 -2.19 4.27
N ILE A 95 -10.05 -1.85 4.16
CA ILE A 95 -9.15 -1.72 5.30
C ILE A 95 -8.77 -0.25 5.43
N SER A 96 -8.94 0.34 6.62
CA SER A 96 -8.65 1.76 6.81
C SER A 96 -8.23 2.14 8.24
N GLY A 97 -7.53 3.25 8.35
CA GLY A 97 -7.31 3.94 9.61
C GLY A 97 -6.39 3.22 10.60
N MET A 98 -5.33 2.54 10.13
CA MET A 98 -4.37 1.86 11.00
C MET A 98 -2.97 1.82 10.41
N THR A 99 -2.00 1.54 11.26
CA THR A 99 -0.61 1.24 10.87
C THR A 99 -0.39 -0.26 10.85
N PHE A 100 0.12 -0.78 9.73
CA PHE A 100 0.73 -2.11 9.64
C PHE A 100 2.24 -1.97 9.64
N ARG A 101 2.88 -2.60 10.62
CA ARG A 101 4.32 -2.52 10.85
C ARG A 101 4.94 -3.90 10.93
N TYR A 102 5.91 -4.20 10.08
CA TYR A 102 6.70 -5.42 10.21
C TYR A 102 7.90 -5.17 11.13
N VAL A 103 8.15 -6.05 12.09
CA VAL A 103 9.24 -5.92 13.06
C VAL A 103 10.12 -7.16 13.16
N GLY A 104 10.10 -8.02 12.13
CA GLY A 104 10.95 -9.20 12.03
C GLY A 104 12.26 -8.94 11.26
N SER A 105 13.02 -10.01 11.03
CA SER A 105 14.27 -10.02 10.28
C SER A 105 14.16 -10.66 8.89
N ASP A 106 13.08 -11.41 8.64
CA ASP A 106 12.90 -12.15 7.40
C ASP A 106 12.33 -11.27 6.27
N GLN A 107 12.38 -11.74 5.05
CA GLN A 107 11.94 -10.99 3.87
C GLN A 107 10.41 -10.92 3.78
N HIS A 108 9.81 -9.97 4.47
CA HIS A 108 8.37 -9.73 4.46
C HIS A 108 8.04 -8.24 4.24
N SER A 109 6.90 -8.02 3.60
CA SER A 109 6.26 -6.71 3.41
C SER A 109 5.27 -6.42 4.53
N ALA A 110 4.93 -5.15 4.73
CA ALA A 110 3.89 -4.77 5.69
C ALA A 110 2.48 -5.18 5.22
N LEU A 111 2.23 -5.17 3.91
CA LEU A 111 0.96 -5.59 3.30
C LEU A 111 1.20 -6.36 2.01
N ASN A 112 0.55 -7.51 1.88
CA ASN A 112 0.55 -8.33 0.66
C ASN A 112 -0.88 -8.50 0.15
N ILE A 113 -1.10 -8.24 -1.14
CA ILE A 113 -2.40 -8.39 -1.80
C ILE A 113 -2.23 -9.28 -3.04
N LEU A 114 -2.83 -10.47 -2.99
CA LEU A 114 -2.83 -11.45 -4.08
C LEU A 114 -4.23 -11.58 -4.68
N ASP A 115 -4.34 -11.42 -6.00
CA ASP A 115 -5.56 -11.70 -6.78
C ASP A 115 -6.84 -11.13 -6.15
N SER A 116 -6.78 -9.94 -5.59
CA SER A 116 -7.85 -9.34 -4.80
C SER A 116 -8.36 -8.03 -5.39
N VAL A 117 -9.65 -7.77 -5.15
CA VAL A 117 -10.32 -6.49 -5.40
C VAL A 117 -10.78 -5.96 -4.05
N CYS A 118 -10.12 -4.96 -3.52
CA CYS A 118 -10.44 -4.38 -2.21
C CYS A 118 -9.98 -2.91 -2.15
N THR A 119 -10.36 -2.21 -1.11
CA THR A 119 -9.87 -0.85 -0.85
C THR A 119 -8.97 -0.84 0.39
N VAL A 120 -7.82 -0.19 0.30
CA VAL A 120 -6.96 0.12 1.45
C VAL A 120 -6.77 1.63 1.49
N SER A 121 -7.17 2.26 2.58
CA SER A 121 -7.11 3.73 2.67
C SER A 121 -6.72 4.25 4.04
N ALA A 122 -6.14 5.46 4.08
CA ALA A 122 -5.77 6.14 5.32
C ALA A 122 -4.94 5.28 6.28
N CYS A 123 -4.18 4.31 5.74
CA CYS A 123 -3.27 3.44 6.48
C CYS A 123 -1.82 3.94 6.40
N ARG A 124 -0.99 3.46 7.33
CA ARG A 124 0.47 3.54 7.23
C ARG A 124 1.05 2.13 7.11
N LEU A 125 1.89 1.91 6.07
CA LEU A 125 2.53 0.64 5.74
C LEU A 125 4.04 0.83 5.86
N THR A 126 4.68 0.22 6.87
CA THR A 126 6.03 0.63 7.26
C THR A 126 6.90 -0.52 7.75
N GLU A 127 8.22 -0.30 7.63
CA GLU A 127 9.28 -1.17 8.14
C GLU A 127 9.31 -2.59 7.52
N GLY A 128 8.73 -2.77 6.32
CA GLY A 128 8.92 -3.99 5.53
C GLY A 128 10.41 -4.19 5.17
N ILE A 129 10.90 -5.43 5.29
CA ILE A 129 12.23 -5.83 4.78
C ILE A 129 12.20 -5.96 3.25
N LEU A 130 11.05 -6.23 2.69
CA LEU A 130 10.74 -6.03 1.28
C LEU A 130 10.01 -4.69 1.11
N SER A 131 9.18 -4.57 0.09
CA SER A 131 8.35 -3.39 -0.15
C SER A 131 7.28 -3.20 0.93
N GLY A 132 6.82 -1.97 1.14
CA GLY A 132 5.75 -1.69 2.09
C GLY A 132 4.45 -2.40 1.70
N VAL A 133 4.10 -2.33 0.42
CA VAL A 133 2.95 -3.03 -0.17
C VAL A 133 3.40 -3.82 -1.38
N VAL A 134 2.99 -5.08 -1.44
CA VAL A 134 3.19 -5.97 -2.60
C VAL A 134 1.84 -6.36 -3.19
N LEU A 135 1.68 -6.11 -4.51
CA LEU A 135 0.46 -6.32 -5.27
C LEU A 135 0.77 -7.28 -6.42
N TYR A 136 0.16 -8.45 -6.46
CA TYR A 136 0.52 -9.45 -7.46
C TYR A 136 -0.64 -10.35 -7.87
N GLY A 137 -0.54 -10.83 -9.10
CA GLY A 137 -1.51 -11.71 -9.73
C GLY A 137 -2.45 -10.99 -10.71
N PRO A 138 -2.93 -11.69 -11.75
CA PRO A 138 -3.68 -11.10 -12.85
C PRO A 138 -5.10 -10.64 -12.47
N LYS A 139 -5.59 -11.06 -11.31
CA LYS A 139 -6.87 -10.61 -10.74
C LYS A 139 -6.68 -9.55 -9.64
N CYS A 140 -5.43 -9.14 -9.35
CA CYS A 140 -5.12 -8.15 -8.34
C CYS A 140 -5.45 -6.74 -8.85
N ARG A 141 -6.59 -6.18 -8.43
CA ARG A 141 -7.10 -4.86 -8.81
C ARG A 141 -7.58 -4.04 -7.60
N PRO A 142 -6.75 -3.89 -6.57
CA PRO A 142 -7.14 -3.12 -5.41
C PRO A 142 -7.11 -1.61 -5.69
N THR A 143 -7.86 -0.87 -4.90
CA THR A 143 -7.73 0.58 -4.77
C THR A 143 -6.91 0.90 -3.53
N LEU A 144 -5.76 1.54 -3.68
CA LEU A 144 -4.99 2.09 -2.58
C LEU A 144 -5.04 3.61 -2.65
N ARG A 145 -5.58 4.26 -1.62
CA ARG A 145 -5.69 5.72 -1.60
C ARG A 145 -5.41 6.32 -0.22
N ASP A 146 -4.84 7.52 -0.22
CA ASP A 146 -4.61 8.30 1.01
C ASP A 146 -3.70 7.60 2.04
N ASN A 147 -2.86 6.65 1.59
CA ASN A 147 -1.96 5.89 2.46
C ASN A 147 -0.59 6.56 2.58
N GLU A 148 0.07 6.34 3.70
CA GLU A 148 1.49 6.60 3.91
C GLU A 148 2.25 5.27 3.78
N VAL A 149 3.20 5.20 2.85
CA VAL A 149 4.01 3.99 2.63
C VAL A 149 5.49 4.36 2.77
N CYS A 150 6.07 4.07 3.91
CA CYS A 150 7.35 4.66 4.26
C CYS A 150 8.30 3.74 5.02
N ARG A 151 9.61 4.06 4.91
CA ARG A 151 10.69 3.40 5.67
C ARG A 151 10.76 1.89 5.44
N ASN A 152 10.44 1.45 4.24
CA ASN A 152 10.57 0.07 3.81
C ASN A 152 11.94 -0.13 3.15
N ARG A 153 12.54 -1.32 3.29
CA ARG A 153 13.91 -1.58 2.78
C ARG A 153 13.99 -1.81 1.27
N GLU A 154 12.85 -1.92 0.60
CA GLU A 154 12.76 -1.86 -0.84
C GLU A 154 11.86 -0.71 -1.27
N SER A 155 10.92 -0.94 -2.19
CA SER A 155 9.99 0.08 -2.67
C SER A 155 8.84 0.33 -1.69
N GLY A 156 8.22 1.51 -1.77
CA GLY A 156 6.99 1.75 -1.04
C GLY A 156 5.90 0.80 -1.51
N ILE A 157 5.49 0.90 -2.77
CA ILE A 157 4.49 0.01 -3.41
C ILE A 157 5.14 -0.70 -4.58
N PHE A 158 4.95 -2.03 -4.66
CA PHE A 158 5.45 -2.85 -5.75
C PHE A 158 4.35 -3.69 -6.38
N ALA A 159 4.10 -3.49 -7.68
CA ALA A 159 3.10 -4.21 -8.47
C ALA A 159 3.77 -5.10 -9.52
N PHE A 160 3.35 -6.36 -9.65
CA PHE A 160 3.90 -7.28 -10.64
C PHE A 160 2.95 -8.45 -10.98
N ALA A 161 3.39 -9.33 -11.89
CA ALA A 161 2.65 -10.54 -12.29
C ALA A 161 1.21 -10.25 -12.75
N GLY A 162 1.01 -9.18 -13.50
CA GLY A 162 -0.28 -8.84 -14.11
C GLY A 162 -1.23 -8.03 -13.21
N ALA A 163 -0.76 -7.53 -12.06
CA ALA A 163 -1.57 -6.69 -11.18
C ALA A 163 -1.95 -5.35 -11.84
N GLN A 164 -3.18 -4.89 -11.60
CA GLN A 164 -3.75 -3.66 -12.17
C GLN A 164 -4.38 -2.78 -11.08
N PRO A 165 -3.60 -2.31 -10.10
CA PRO A 165 -4.13 -1.52 -9.01
C PRO A 165 -4.44 -0.08 -9.43
N TYR A 166 -5.41 0.55 -8.74
CA TYR A 166 -5.65 1.98 -8.77
C TYR A 166 -4.98 2.62 -7.55
N LEU A 167 -3.90 3.39 -7.79
CA LEU A 167 -3.08 4.02 -6.75
C LEU A 167 -3.28 5.54 -6.79
N ARG A 168 -3.98 6.09 -5.81
CA ARG A 168 -4.31 7.52 -5.79
C ARG A 168 -3.98 8.19 -4.47
N ASN A 169 -3.37 9.37 -4.54
CA ASN A 169 -3.08 10.22 -3.38
C ASN A 169 -2.31 9.48 -2.26
N ASN A 170 -1.45 8.51 -2.63
CA ASN A 170 -0.58 7.86 -1.67
C ASN A 170 0.71 8.66 -1.51
N HIS A 171 1.24 8.68 -0.31
CA HIS A 171 2.51 9.29 0.03
C HIS A 171 3.55 8.21 0.29
N CYS A 172 4.43 7.97 -0.70
CA CYS A 172 5.52 6.99 -0.66
C CYS A 172 6.85 7.69 -0.38
N PHE A 173 7.40 7.55 0.83
CA PHE A 173 8.57 8.32 1.23
C PHE A 173 9.55 7.56 2.12
N GLU A 174 10.83 7.95 2.06
CA GLU A 174 11.90 7.35 2.86
C GLU A 174 12.00 5.82 2.69
N ASN A 175 11.63 5.30 1.50
CA ASN A 175 11.88 3.90 1.16
C ASN A 175 13.28 3.75 0.56
N HIS A 176 13.92 2.58 0.77
CA HIS A 176 15.31 2.40 0.33
C HIS A 176 15.45 2.22 -1.19
N HIS A 177 14.39 1.90 -1.91
CA HIS A 177 14.43 1.86 -3.37
C HIS A 177 13.54 2.94 -3.96
N PHE A 178 12.40 2.57 -4.52
CA PHE A 178 11.50 3.46 -5.23
C PHE A 178 10.28 3.82 -4.36
N GLY A 179 9.66 4.94 -4.67
CA GLY A 179 8.34 5.23 -4.10
C GLY A 179 7.31 4.21 -4.57
N ILE A 180 7.17 4.06 -5.90
CA ILE A 180 6.28 3.08 -6.55
C ILE A 180 7.06 2.38 -7.66
N ALA A 181 6.96 1.06 -7.75
CA ALA A 181 7.55 0.27 -8.83
C ALA A 181 6.53 -0.69 -9.44
N ALA A 182 6.63 -0.91 -10.76
CA ALA A 182 5.81 -1.89 -11.46
C ALA A 182 6.64 -2.63 -12.51
N ARG A 183 6.45 -3.96 -12.59
CA ARG A 183 7.14 -4.81 -13.57
C ARG A 183 6.22 -5.87 -14.16
N ASP A 184 6.69 -6.48 -15.21
CA ASP A 184 6.15 -7.60 -15.99
C ASP A 184 5.01 -7.21 -16.94
N ALA A 185 4.98 -7.90 -18.05
CA ALA A 185 3.90 -7.79 -19.03
C ALA A 185 2.53 -8.05 -18.38
N GLY A 186 1.53 -7.25 -18.75
CA GLY A 186 0.17 -7.32 -18.18
C GLY A 186 -0.01 -6.56 -16.86
N THR A 187 1.07 -6.16 -16.20
CA THR A 187 1.00 -5.27 -15.03
C THR A 187 0.72 -3.85 -15.49
N ARG A 188 -0.35 -3.26 -14.96
CA ARG A 188 -0.84 -1.95 -15.40
C ARG A 188 -1.47 -1.14 -14.27
N PRO A 189 -0.68 -0.56 -13.36
CA PRO A 189 -1.22 0.34 -12.36
C PRO A 189 -1.69 1.67 -12.96
N ASP A 190 -2.76 2.23 -12.39
CA ASP A 190 -3.10 3.64 -12.57
C ASP A 190 -2.49 4.44 -11.41
N LEU A 191 -1.50 5.29 -11.71
CA LEU A 191 -0.76 6.12 -10.76
C LEU A 191 -1.24 7.56 -10.88
N ILE A 192 -2.10 8.00 -9.96
CA ILE A 192 -2.75 9.31 -10.04
C ILE A 192 -2.57 10.07 -8.72
N ASP A 193 -2.17 11.33 -8.80
CA ASP A 193 -2.05 12.24 -7.65
C ASP A 193 -1.13 11.72 -6.50
N ASN A 194 -0.19 10.77 -6.76
CA ASN A 194 0.68 10.24 -5.71
C ASN A 194 1.88 11.18 -5.45
N LEU A 195 2.36 11.19 -4.21
CA LEU A 195 3.57 11.88 -3.80
C LEU A 195 4.68 10.86 -3.48
N CYS A 196 5.71 10.81 -4.32
CA CYS A 196 6.91 10.00 -4.11
C CYS A 196 8.10 10.90 -3.78
N ARG A 197 8.53 10.95 -2.51
CA ARG A 197 9.62 11.83 -2.10
C ARG A 197 10.63 11.18 -1.18
N ALA A 198 11.84 11.69 -1.20
CA ALA A 198 12.93 11.28 -0.30
C ALA A 198 13.17 9.75 -0.29
N ASN A 199 12.91 9.07 -1.42
CA ASN A 199 13.27 7.66 -1.58
C ASN A 199 14.74 7.55 -2.00
N MET A 200 15.43 6.50 -1.58
CA MET A 200 16.89 6.37 -1.78
C MET A 200 17.28 6.02 -3.23
N LEU A 201 16.33 5.72 -4.10
CA LEU A 201 16.54 5.65 -5.54
C LEU A 201 15.67 6.70 -6.24
N SER A 202 14.59 6.31 -6.88
CA SER A 202 13.76 7.21 -7.67
C SER A 202 12.31 7.22 -7.21
N GLY A 203 11.52 8.16 -7.72
CA GLY A 203 10.10 8.27 -7.37
C GLY A 203 9.29 7.09 -7.90
N ILE A 204 9.29 6.88 -9.22
CA ILE A 204 8.53 5.83 -9.91
C ILE A 204 9.46 5.03 -10.81
N LEU A 205 9.28 3.70 -10.85
CA LEU A 205 9.96 2.79 -11.78
C LEU A 205 8.94 1.95 -12.55
N LEU A 206 9.09 1.92 -13.89
CA LEU A 206 8.44 0.92 -14.76
C LEU A 206 9.50 0.11 -15.49
N PHE A 207 9.39 -1.22 -15.49
CA PHE A 207 10.36 -2.10 -16.15
C PHE A 207 9.75 -3.45 -16.59
N HIS A 208 10.48 -4.19 -17.43
CA HIS A 208 10.07 -5.49 -17.94
C HIS A 208 8.65 -5.50 -18.53
N GLN A 209 8.38 -4.63 -19.50
CA GLN A 209 7.11 -4.53 -20.24
C GLN A 209 5.89 -4.08 -19.39
N ALA A 210 6.10 -3.55 -18.18
CA ALA A 210 5.01 -2.97 -17.42
C ALA A 210 4.43 -1.77 -18.16
N GLN A 211 3.11 -1.59 -18.02
CA GLN A 211 2.38 -0.42 -18.48
C GLN A 211 1.95 0.40 -17.27
N ALA A 212 1.70 1.67 -17.42
CA ALA A 212 1.06 2.46 -16.35
C ALA A 212 0.43 3.74 -16.89
N LEU A 213 -0.69 4.14 -16.33
CA LEU A 213 -1.16 5.52 -16.42
C LEU A 213 -0.44 6.33 -15.31
N ILE A 214 0.26 7.43 -15.68
CA ILE A 214 1.06 8.24 -14.76
C ILE A 214 0.63 9.71 -14.88
N LEU A 215 -0.27 10.16 -14.03
CA LEU A 215 -0.86 11.50 -14.10
C LEU A 215 -0.82 12.22 -12.76
N ASN A 216 -0.44 13.51 -12.79
CA ASN A 216 -0.47 14.41 -11.65
C ASN A 216 0.36 13.95 -10.44
N ASN A 217 1.31 13.03 -10.63
CA ASN A 217 2.15 12.60 -9.52
C ASN A 217 3.23 13.65 -9.24
N VAL A 218 3.63 13.74 -8.00
CA VAL A 218 4.76 14.56 -7.55
C VAL A 218 5.90 13.63 -7.15
N CYS A 219 7.00 13.65 -7.92
CA CYS A 219 8.23 12.94 -7.59
C CYS A 219 9.33 13.95 -7.31
N ARG A 220 9.71 14.12 -6.05
CA ARG A 220 10.70 15.13 -5.65
C ARG A 220 11.63 14.66 -4.54
N GLN A 221 12.84 15.22 -4.52
CA GLN A 221 13.82 14.96 -3.47
C GLN A 221 14.16 13.46 -3.32
N ASN A 222 13.96 12.67 -4.40
CA ASN A 222 14.45 11.30 -4.44
C ASN A 222 15.95 11.34 -4.79
N ALA A 223 16.73 10.36 -4.33
CA ALA A 223 18.17 10.41 -4.46
C ALA A 223 18.68 10.32 -5.92
N HIS A 224 17.85 9.82 -6.85
CA HIS A 224 18.22 9.72 -8.26
C HIS A 224 17.25 10.50 -9.17
N TRP A 225 16.24 9.83 -9.75
CA TRP A 225 15.35 10.37 -10.77
C TRP A 225 13.92 10.56 -10.25
N GLY A 226 13.16 11.41 -10.92
CA GLY A 226 11.69 11.45 -10.70
C GLY A 226 11.03 10.17 -11.17
N VAL A 227 11.25 9.80 -12.43
CA VAL A 227 10.73 8.57 -13.05
C VAL A 227 11.86 7.83 -13.77
N VAL A 228 11.85 6.50 -13.68
CA VAL A 228 12.75 5.59 -14.40
C VAL A 228 11.92 4.63 -15.24
N LEU A 229 12.29 4.46 -16.48
CA LEU A 229 11.65 3.55 -17.44
C LEU A 229 12.69 2.60 -18.02
N THR A 230 12.30 1.36 -18.32
CA THR A 230 13.05 0.54 -19.29
C THR A 230 12.53 0.78 -20.70
N PRO A 231 13.35 0.52 -21.75
CA PRO A 231 12.95 0.75 -23.15
C PRO A 231 11.69 -0.01 -23.57
N ASP A 232 11.41 -1.14 -22.94
CA ASP A 232 10.26 -2.01 -23.20
C ASP A 232 9.01 -1.68 -22.37
N SER A 233 9.10 -0.72 -21.45
CA SER A 233 7.95 -0.27 -20.64
C SER A 233 7.05 0.69 -21.43
N GLN A 234 5.76 0.74 -21.07
CA GLN A 234 4.74 1.48 -21.82
C GLN A 234 3.94 2.44 -20.91
N PRO A 235 4.50 3.61 -20.57
CA PRO A 235 3.76 4.61 -19.81
C PRO A 235 2.72 5.33 -20.67
N VAL A 236 1.67 5.82 -20.01
CA VAL A 236 0.68 6.74 -20.57
C VAL A 236 0.60 7.95 -19.62
N PRO A 237 0.82 9.18 -20.08
CA PRO A 237 1.23 9.58 -21.43
C PRO A 237 2.61 9.05 -21.81
N LYS A 238 3.04 9.28 -23.05
CA LYS A 238 4.36 8.87 -23.54
C LYS A 238 5.50 9.51 -22.75
N PRO A 239 6.71 8.92 -22.76
CA PRO A 239 7.83 9.41 -21.95
C PRO A 239 8.12 10.91 -22.08
N GLU A 240 8.05 11.46 -23.29
CA GLU A 240 8.28 12.89 -23.57
C GLU A 240 7.23 13.83 -22.98
N GLU A 241 6.04 13.32 -22.67
CA GLU A 241 4.91 14.06 -22.09
C GLU A 241 4.82 13.93 -20.56
N LEU A 242 5.52 12.96 -19.96
CA LEU A 242 5.48 12.72 -18.53
C LEU A 242 5.86 13.94 -17.67
N PRO A 243 6.90 14.74 -18.03
CA PRO A 243 7.24 15.92 -17.24
C PRO A 243 6.20 17.04 -17.27
N GLN A 244 5.33 17.09 -18.30
CA GLN A 244 4.23 18.06 -18.36
C GLN A 244 2.99 17.59 -17.59
N SER A 245 2.82 16.27 -17.48
CA SER A 245 1.67 15.63 -16.81
C SER A 245 1.93 15.33 -15.34
N ASN A 246 3.16 15.56 -14.85
CA ASN A 246 3.58 15.27 -13.49
C ASN A 246 4.57 16.35 -13.00
N THR A 247 4.72 16.49 -11.70
CA THR A 247 5.73 17.35 -11.10
C THR A 247 6.97 16.52 -10.73
N LEU A 248 8.01 16.57 -11.57
CA LEU A 248 9.25 15.79 -11.44
C LEU A 248 10.44 16.72 -11.18
N GLN A 249 10.60 17.17 -9.94
CA GLN A 249 11.56 18.24 -9.61
C GLN A 249 12.42 17.91 -8.38
N GLU A 250 13.51 18.64 -8.21
CA GLU A 250 14.41 18.47 -7.07
C GLU A 250 14.97 17.04 -6.92
N ASN A 251 15.07 16.28 -8.01
CA ASN A 251 15.74 14.99 -8.04
C ASN A 251 17.13 15.21 -8.69
N PRO A 252 18.26 14.85 -8.02
CA PRO A 252 19.60 15.24 -8.45
C PRO A 252 19.97 14.84 -9.88
N HIS A 253 19.51 13.69 -10.35
CA HIS A 253 19.81 13.22 -11.71
C HIS A 253 18.81 13.74 -12.76
N GLY A 254 17.67 14.28 -12.35
CA GLY A 254 16.68 14.88 -13.26
C GLY A 254 15.26 14.32 -13.14
N PRO A 255 14.38 14.78 -14.04
CA PRO A 255 12.96 14.39 -14.00
C PRO A 255 12.71 12.95 -14.43
N LEU A 256 13.37 12.48 -15.51
CA LEU A 256 13.09 11.22 -16.19
C LEU A 256 14.35 10.62 -16.79
N THR A 257 14.45 9.30 -16.80
CA THR A 257 15.44 8.56 -17.59
C THR A 257 14.83 7.29 -18.21
N ILE A 258 15.42 6.83 -19.32
CA ILE A 258 15.16 5.52 -19.94
C ILE A 258 16.47 4.76 -19.92
N THR A 259 16.50 3.58 -19.30
CA THR A 259 17.73 2.79 -19.12
C THR A 259 17.44 1.28 -19.17
N GLU A 260 18.38 0.51 -19.72
CA GLU A 260 18.35 -0.96 -19.70
C GLU A 260 18.56 -1.51 -18.27
N GLU A 261 19.27 -0.79 -17.41
CA GLU A 261 19.63 -1.20 -16.05
C GLU A 261 19.02 -0.27 -15.00
N PRO A 262 17.70 -0.37 -14.71
CA PRO A 262 17.01 0.58 -13.84
C PRO A 262 17.41 0.50 -12.38
N LEU A 263 18.05 -0.60 -11.96
CA LEU A 263 18.48 -0.80 -10.57
C LEU A 263 19.93 -0.37 -10.34
N GLY A 264 20.69 -0.09 -11.42
CA GLY A 264 22.11 0.23 -11.31
C GLY A 264 22.89 -0.84 -10.56
N GLU A 265 24.05 -0.48 -9.98
CA GLU A 265 24.90 -1.41 -9.20
C GLU A 265 24.33 -1.77 -7.80
N ILE A 266 23.09 -1.41 -7.50
CA ILE A 266 22.48 -1.49 -6.14
C ILE A 266 21.90 -2.88 -5.82
N GLY A 267 22.04 -3.82 -6.71
CA GLY A 267 21.52 -5.19 -6.56
C GLY A 267 22.58 -6.29 -6.58
N ARG A 268 23.82 -5.98 -6.24
CA ARG A 268 24.89 -7.00 -6.09
C ARG A 268 25.33 -7.15 -4.64
#